data_f0d008c6509dab805f7809eb0e285e7e
#
_entry.id   f0d008c6509dab805f7809eb0e285e7e
#
_cell.length_a   1.000
_cell.length_b   1.000
_cell.length_c   1.000
_cell.angle_alpha   90.00
_cell.angle_beta   90.00
_cell.angle_gamma   90.00
#
_symmetry.space_group_name_H-M   'P 1'
#
loop_
_entity.id
_entity.type
_entity.pdbx_description
1 polymer ?
#
loop_
_entity_poly.entity_id
_entity_poly.type
_entity_poly.pdbx_seq_one_letter_code
_entity_poly.pdbx_strand_id
1 'polypeptide(L)'
;MTSTADVTASDVTPADVTFATIEEALAAFAAGRPLVVVDDADRENEGDLIFAAEAATPELVAFMTRYTSGVICVPMEAADTDRLELDQMVPRNTERMGTAFTITVDASTGVTTGISAADRARTIRLLADPDTVPSDLARPGHIFPLRAKDGGVLRRPGHTEAAVDLARLSGLRPAGAICEIVNDDGTMARLPELAAFAREHGLLLISIADLIAYRRRTEKQVVRVAEASIPTRYGTFRAVGFRNILDGIEHIALIRGELGDGEDVLARVHSECLTGDVFGSRRCDCGNQLDAALRMVAAEGRGVVLYMRGHEGRGIGLMHKLRAYQLQDAGHDTVDANLALGLPADARDYGTGAQILVDLGVRGIRLLSNNPTKRAGLEGYGLRIVDLIAMPVDHTPENLRYLTTKRDRMGHVLPGLPRAVGEDESAGGRWSAGPSRVPAAAGCAGGGGDLADGETR
;
A
#
# COMPACT_ATOMS: atom_id res chain seq x y z
N MET A 1 -1.31 49.96 14.73
CA MET A 1 -0.02 49.30 14.51
C MET A 1 0.05 48.15 15.49
N THR A 2 -0.47 47.00 15.08
CA THR A 2 -0.39 45.75 15.83
C THR A 2 0.77 44.95 15.27
N SER A 3 1.76 44.76 16.10
CA SER A 3 2.96 43.96 15.82
C SER A 3 2.54 42.52 15.50
N THR A 4 2.72 42.09 14.29
CA THR A 4 2.79 40.68 13.96
C THR A 4 4.10 40.14 14.50
N ALA A 5 4.05 39.28 15.52
CA ALA A 5 5.23 38.59 16.01
C ALA A 5 5.78 37.71 14.88
N ASP A 6 7.02 37.94 14.46
CA ASP A 6 7.76 37.03 13.60
C ASP A 6 7.93 35.68 14.36
N VAL A 7 7.15 34.67 13.98
CA VAL A 7 7.33 33.29 14.46
C VAL A 7 8.50 32.73 13.66
N THR A 8 9.63 32.54 14.33
CA THR A 8 10.83 31.95 13.71
C THR A 8 10.64 30.43 13.51
N ALA A 9 11.26 29.84 12.50
CA ALA A 9 11.18 28.39 12.18
C ALA A 9 11.56 27.49 13.38
N SER A 10 12.31 28.04 14.38
CA SER A 10 12.67 27.33 15.61
C SER A 10 11.52 27.10 16.59
N ASP A 11 10.34 27.73 16.38
CA ASP A 11 9.21 27.67 17.32
C ASP A 11 8.13 26.66 16.86
N VAL A 12 8.30 26.02 15.67
CA VAL A 12 7.35 25.03 15.13
C VAL A 12 7.73 23.63 15.61
N THR A 13 6.91 23.06 16.48
CA THR A 13 7.06 21.65 16.87
C THR A 13 6.38 20.75 15.83
N PRO A 14 6.77 19.47 15.70
CA PRO A 14 6.06 18.53 14.81
C PRO A 14 4.55 18.42 15.08
N ALA A 15 4.09 18.78 16.26
CA ALA A 15 2.66 18.82 16.62
C ALA A 15 1.89 20.00 16.00
N ASP A 16 2.61 21.03 15.52
CA ASP A 16 2.01 22.24 14.93
C ASP A 16 1.89 22.19 13.41
N VAL A 17 2.34 21.08 12.79
CA VAL A 17 2.27 20.87 11.33
C VAL A 17 0.87 20.40 10.94
N THR A 18 0.19 21.17 10.10
CA THR A 18 -1.12 20.79 9.56
C THR A 18 -0.97 20.46 8.08
N PHE A 19 -1.24 19.20 7.73
CA PHE A 19 -1.36 18.77 6.34
C PHE A 19 -2.76 19.08 5.81
N ALA A 20 -2.84 19.51 4.56
CA ALA A 20 -4.10 19.62 3.83
C ALA A 20 -4.58 18.20 3.42
N THR A 21 -5.87 18.06 3.19
CA THR A 21 -6.42 16.84 2.59
C THR A 21 -5.97 16.73 1.13
N ILE A 22 -5.89 15.50 0.62
CA ILE A 22 -5.53 15.30 -0.80
C ILE A 22 -6.59 15.92 -1.72
N GLU A 23 -7.87 15.87 -1.35
CA GLU A 23 -8.96 16.47 -2.08
C GLU A 23 -8.79 18.00 -2.22
N GLU A 24 -8.41 18.71 -1.16
CA GLU A 24 -8.10 20.15 -1.19
C GLU A 24 -6.87 20.43 -2.06
N ALA A 25 -5.85 19.60 -1.95
CA ALA A 25 -4.63 19.71 -2.73
C ALA A 25 -4.91 19.52 -4.23
N LEU A 26 -5.70 18.50 -4.62
CA LEU A 26 -6.09 18.26 -6.00
C LEU A 26 -6.91 19.43 -6.58
N ALA A 27 -7.83 20.00 -5.81
CA ALA A 27 -8.59 21.17 -6.23
C ALA A 27 -7.69 22.40 -6.44
N ALA A 28 -6.71 22.61 -5.57
CA ALA A 28 -5.72 23.68 -5.70
C ALA A 28 -4.82 23.48 -6.92
N PHE A 29 -4.35 22.24 -7.12
CA PHE A 29 -3.50 21.87 -8.24
C PHE A 29 -4.20 22.02 -9.59
N ALA A 30 -5.48 21.60 -9.67
CA ALA A 30 -6.34 21.82 -10.84
C ALA A 30 -6.53 23.31 -11.17
N ALA A 31 -6.51 24.19 -10.16
CA ALA A 31 -6.56 25.64 -10.33
C ALA A 31 -5.19 26.27 -10.66
N GLY A 32 -4.17 25.47 -10.94
CA GLY A 32 -2.82 25.94 -11.29
C GLY A 32 -2.00 26.45 -10.09
N ARG A 33 -2.44 26.19 -8.84
CA ARG A 33 -1.71 26.60 -7.66
C ARG A 33 -0.61 25.59 -7.30
N PRO A 34 0.58 26.05 -6.90
CA PRO A 34 1.63 25.16 -6.44
C PRO A 34 1.31 24.59 -5.06
N LEU A 35 1.91 23.43 -4.79
CA LEU A 35 1.85 22.71 -3.51
C LEU A 35 3.26 22.54 -2.95
N VAL A 36 3.34 22.42 -1.62
CA VAL A 36 4.52 21.86 -0.94
C VAL A 36 4.22 20.39 -0.67
N VAL A 37 5.08 19.51 -1.17
CA VAL A 37 4.93 18.06 -1.04
C VAL A 37 6.15 17.50 -0.34
N VAL A 38 5.94 16.78 0.77
CA VAL A 38 7.04 16.18 1.55
C VAL A 38 7.05 14.67 1.41
N ASP A 39 8.24 14.10 1.40
CA ASP A 39 8.43 12.66 1.44
C ASP A 39 8.69 12.15 2.87
N ASP A 40 8.95 10.84 3.00
CA ASP A 40 9.20 10.20 4.29
C ASP A 40 10.55 10.62 4.87
N ALA A 41 10.62 10.79 6.19
CA ALA A 41 11.85 11.10 6.92
C ALA A 41 12.95 10.04 6.73
N ASP A 42 12.56 8.79 6.46
CA ASP A 42 13.50 7.69 6.22
C ASP A 42 13.95 7.59 4.75
N ARG A 43 13.43 8.48 3.85
CA ARG A 43 13.79 8.50 2.42
C ARG A 43 14.78 9.64 2.11
N GLU A 44 14.32 10.76 1.54
CA GLU A 44 15.12 11.97 1.29
C GLU A 44 14.97 12.96 2.46
N ASN A 45 13.81 12.92 3.12
CA ASN A 45 13.38 13.85 4.16
C ASN A 45 13.42 15.29 3.65
N GLU A 46 12.87 15.53 2.45
CA GLU A 46 12.87 16.80 1.74
C GLU A 46 11.43 17.20 1.38
N GLY A 47 11.28 18.40 0.88
CA GLY A 47 10.02 18.91 0.36
C GLY A 47 10.22 19.66 -0.94
N ASP A 48 9.40 19.34 -1.94
CA ASP A 48 9.41 19.99 -3.23
C ASP A 48 8.26 20.97 -3.36
N LEU A 49 8.54 22.07 -4.04
CA LEU A 49 7.51 22.91 -4.66
C LEU A 49 7.08 22.24 -5.95
N ILE A 50 5.78 21.91 -6.06
CA ILE A 50 5.23 21.16 -7.20
C ILE A 50 4.04 21.91 -7.80
N PHE A 51 4.00 22.07 -9.12
CA PHE A 51 2.83 22.56 -9.85
C PHE A 51 2.66 21.82 -11.18
N ALA A 52 1.44 21.87 -11.75
CA ALA A 52 1.15 21.23 -13.03
C ALA A 52 1.94 21.88 -14.18
N ALA A 53 2.60 21.08 -15.01
CA ALA A 53 3.47 21.58 -16.06
C ALA A 53 2.71 22.44 -17.09
N GLU A 54 1.45 22.10 -17.42
CA GLU A 54 0.60 22.89 -18.31
C GLU A 54 0.23 24.27 -17.73
N ALA A 55 0.25 24.42 -16.41
CA ALA A 55 -0.04 25.69 -15.71
C ALA A 55 1.21 26.56 -15.52
N ALA A 56 2.37 26.18 -16.04
CA ALA A 56 3.61 26.94 -15.87
C ALA A 56 3.51 28.35 -16.42
N THR A 57 3.77 29.35 -15.55
CA THR A 57 3.89 30.76 -15.92
C THR A 57 5.27 31.28 -15.57
N PRO A 58 5.71 32.40 -16.18
CA PRO A 58 6.96 33.03 -15.79
C PRO A 58 7.03 33.38 -14.30
N GLU A 59 5.91 33.76 -13.70
CA GLU A 59 5.81 34.11 -12.27
C GLU A 59 6.01 32.89 -11.37
N LEU A 60 5.38 31.75 -11.71
CA LEU A 60 5.57 30.49 -10.97
C LEU A 60 7.02 29.98 -11.07
N VAL A 61 7.61 30.04 -12.26
CA VAL A 61 9.00 29.65 -12.45
C VAL A 61 9.97 30.62 -11.72
N ALA A 62 9.69 31.92 -11.72
CA ALA A 62 10.47 32.89 -10.96
C ALA A 62 10.37 32.63 -9.44
N PHE A 63 9.16 32.33 -8.95
CA PHE A 63 8.94 31.95 -7.56
C PHE A 63 9.72 30.66 -7.21
N MET A 64 9.58 29.61 -8.02
CA MET A 64 10.32 28.37 -7.85
C MET A 64 11.84 28.62 -7.82
N THR A 65 12.37 29.33 -8.79
CA THR A 65 13.81 29.64 -8.86
C THR A 65 14.34 30.40 -7.63
N ARG A 66 13.49 31.22 -7.02
CA ARG A 66 13.89 32.04 -5.87
C ARG A 66 14.01 31.23 -4.56
N TYR A 67 13.15 30.24 -4.38
CA TYR A 67 12.99 29.56 -3.08
C TYR A 67 13.40 28.08 -3.10
N THR A 68 13.94 27.61 -4.22
CA THR A 68 14.32 26.19 -4.37
C THR A 68 15.76 26.04 -4.82
N SER A 69 16.25 24.80 -4.94
CA SER A 69 17.61 24.49 -5.42
C SER A 69 17.90 25.06 -6.83
N GLY A 70 16.86 25.39 -7.59
CA GLY A 70 16.94 25.94 -8.94
C GLY A 70 17.12 24.91 -10.05
N VAL A 71 17.31 23.62 -9.72
CA VAL A 71 17.33 22.52 -10.69
C VAL A 71 15.91 22.08 -10.99
N ILE A 72 15.24 22.79 -11.92
CA ILE A 72 13.84 22.53 -12.23
C ILE A 72 13.72 21.25 -13.04
N CYS A 73 13.06 20.25 -12.43
CA CYS A 73 12.74 18.98 -13.04
C CYS A 73 11.29 18.95 -13.53
N VAL A 74 11.04 18.16 -14.60
CA VAL A 74 9.69 17.97 -15.14
C VAL A 74 9.39 16.47 -15.24
N PRO A 75 8.87 15.87 -14.16
CA PRO A 75 8.31 14.54 -14.18
C PRO A 75 7.19 14.40 -15.21
N MET A 76 7.22 13.30 -15.98
CA MET A 76 6.22 12.97 -16.98
C MET A 76 6.11 11.45 -17.15
N GLU A 77 5.03 10.98 -17.74
CA GLU A 77 4.85 9.54 -17.99
C GLU A 77 5.87 8.98 -18.97
N ALA A 78 6.16 7.68 -18.85
CA ALA A 78 7.10 6.98 -19.72
C ALA A 78 6.74 7.14 -21.21
N ALA A 79 5.46 7.06 -21.56
CA ALA A 79 4.97 7.22 -22.94
C ALA A 79 5.31 8.58 -23.54
N ASP A 80 5.23 9.66 -22.72
CA ASP A 80 5.53 11.02 -23.19
C ASP A 80 7.04 11.22 -23.34
N THR A 81 7.87 10.66 -22.44
CA THR A 81 9.33 10.68 -22.62
C THR A 81 9.74 9.94 -23.89
N ASP A 82 9.10 8.80 -24.19
CA ASP A 82 9.35 8.03 -25.44
C ASP A 82 8.88 8.81 -26.67
N ARG A 83 7.69 9.40 -26.65
CA ARG A 83 7.13 10.23 -27.73
C ARG A 83 8.01 11.43 -28.10
N LEU A 84 8.59 12.05 -27.08
CA LEU A 84 9.46 13.22 -27.24
C LEU A 84 10.94 12.85 -27.45
N GLU A 85 11.27 11.57 -27.58
CA GLU A 85 12.67 11.07 -27.76
C GLU A 85 13.60 11.62 -26.67
N LEU A 86 13.14 11.55 -25.40
CA LEU A 86 13.91 11.97 -24.23
C LEU A 86 14.65 10.75 -23.64
N ASP A 87 15.78 10.44 -24.21
CA ASP A 87 16.62 9.35 -23.75
C ASP A 87 17.12 9.55 -22.31
N GLN A 88 17.41 8.44 -21.62
CA GLN A 88 18.06 8.49 -20.32
C GLN A 88 19.38 9.26 -20.41
N MET A 89 19.63 10.17 -19.44
CA MET A 89 20.84 10.99 -19.43
C MET A 89 22.13 10.16 -19.40
N VAL A 90 22.07 8.97 -18.81
CA VAL A 90 23.20 8.03 -18.73
C VAL A 90 22.74 6.61 -19.04
N PRO A 91 23.55 5.80 -19.75
CA PRO A 91 23.21 4.40 -20.06
C PRO A 91 23.06 3.53 -18.81
N ARG A 92 23.78 3.85 -17.73
CA ARG A 92 23.73 3.16 -16.45
C ARG A 92 23.51 4.16 -15.33
N ASN A 93 22.29 4.17 -14.81
CA ASN A 93 21.96 4.99 -13.65
C ASN A 93 22.55 4.39 -12.37
N THR A 94 23.38 5.17 -11.67
CA THR A 94 23.98 4.83 -10.36
C THR A 94 23.53 5.79 -9.26
N GLU A 95 22.54 6.65 -9.54
CA GLU A 95 21.94 7.55 -8.56
C GLU A 95 21.29 6.75 -7.45
N ARG A 96 21.45 7.19 -6.19
CA ARG A 96 21.10 6.44 -5.00
C ARG A 96 19.60 6.10 -4.91
N MET A 97 18.73 7.03 -5.32
CA MET A 97 17.28 6.89 -5.31
C MET A 97 16.72 6.33 -6.61
N GLY A 98 17.58 6.13 -7.62
CA GLY A 98 17.22 5.62 -8.93
C GLY A 98 16.38 6.61 -9.74
N THR A 99 16.51 7.93 -9.49
CA THR A 99 15.80 8.99 -10.22
C THR A 99 16.16 8.95 -11.69
N ALA A 100 15.17 8.81 -12.55
CA ALA A 100 15.38 8.57 -13.98
C ALA A 100 15.48 9.89 -14.75
N PHE A 101 16.60 10.58 -14.61
CA PHE A 101 16.93 11.77 -15.40
C PHE A 101 17.03 11.42 -16.89
N THR A 102 16.39 12.24 -17.72
CA THR A 102 16.58 12.22 -19.15
C THR A 102 17.51 13.34 -19.60
N ILE A 103 17.85 13.37 -20.88
CA ILE A 103 18.59 14.50 -21.47
C ILE A 103 17.84 15.80 -21.22
N THR A 104 18.57 16.86 -20.91
CA THR A 104 17.99 18.19 -20.64
C THR A 104 17.53 18.86 -21.94
N VAL A 105 16.53 19.72 -21.85
CA VAL A 105 15.93 20.36 -23.01
C VAL A 105 15.61 21.84 -22.77
N ASP A 106 15.49 22.57 -23.88
CA ASP A 106 14.85 23.88 -23.99
C ASP A 106 13.86 23.87 -25.16
N ALA A 107 12.92 24.82 -25.19
CA ALA A 107 12.14 25.07 -26.39
C ALA A 107 13.06 25.47 -27.55
N SER A 108 12.85 24.90 -28.75
CA SER A 108 13.66 25.22 -29.93
C SER A 108 13.36 26.61 -30.49
N THR A 109 12.17 27.15 -30.17
CA THR A 109 11.71 28.46 -30.69
C THR A 109 10.97 29.27 -29.61
N GLY A 110 10.91 30.58 -29.77
CA GLY A 110 10.19 31.48 -28.85
C GLY A 110 10.85 31.62 -27.48
N VAL A 111 12.14 31.36 -27.37
CA VAL A 111 12.99 31.56 -26.21
C VAL A 111 14.20 32.40 -26.58
N THR A 112 14.88 32.94 -25.58
CA THR A 112 16.18 33.65 -25.74
C THR A 112 17.34 32.67 -25.58
N THR A 113 17.87 32.57 -24.36
CA THR A 113 18.97 31.64 -24.04
C THR A 113 18.47 30.36 -23.36
N GLY A 114 17.18 30.23 -23.09
CA GLY A 114 16.56 29.10 -22.40
C GLY A 114 16.46 29.22 -20.88
N ILE A 115 17.31 30.06 -20.24
CA ILE A 115 17.47 30.08 -18.77
C ILE A 115 16.49 31.04 -18.06
N SER A 116 15.90 32.03 -18.75
CA SER A 116 14.99 32.97 -18.09
C SER A 116 13.72 32.25 -17.59
N ALA A 117 13.05 32.84 -16.59
CA ALA A 117 11.79 32.27 -16.09
C ALA A 117 10.75 32.12 -17.21
N ALA A 118 10.70 33.05 -18.15
CA ALA A 118 9.79 32.99 -19.30
C ALA A 118 10.16 31.85 -20.26
N ASP A 119 11.45 31.69 -20.55
CA ASP A 119 11.94 30.63 -21.43
C ASP A 119 11.70 29.25 -20.83
N ARG A 120 12.02 29.06 -19.54
CA ARG A 120 11.78 27.82 -18.80
C ARG A 120 10.29 27.49 -18.70
N ALA A 121 9.44 28.48 -18.39
CA ALA A 121 7.99 28.28 -18.36
C ALA A 121 7.44 27.82 -19.73
N ARG A 122 7.98 28.36 -20.85
CA ARG A 122 7.63 27.90 -22.18
C ARG A 122 8.05 26.44 -22.39
N THR A 123 9.29 26.09 -22.04
CA THR A 123 9.80 24.72 -22.18
C THR A 123 8.98 23.72 -21.34
N ILE A 124 8.64 24.08 -20.09
CA ILE A 124 7.82 23.25 -19.21
C ILE A 124 6.45 22.97 -19.83
N ARG A 125 5.78 24.00 -20.38
CA ARG A 125 4.47 23.80 -21.04
C ARG A 125 4.56 22.93 -22.28
N LEU A 126 5.61 23.07 -23.10
CA LEU A 126 5.82 22.22 -24.26
C LEU A 126 5.98 20.74 -23.88
N LEU A 127 6.66 20.44 -22.78
CA LEU A 127 6.80 19.07 -22.30
C LEU A 127 5.45 18.42 -21.93
N ALA A 128 4.47 19.23 -21.46
CA ALA A 128 3.13 18.75 -21.11
C ALA A 128 2.17 18.75 -22.32
N ASP A 129 2.49 19.44 -23.41
CA ASP A 129 1.61 19.59 -24.58
C ASP A 129 1.63 18.29 -25.42
N PRO A 130 0.45 17.65 -25.66
CA PRO A 130 0.37 16.44 -26.48
C PRO A 130 0.79 16.63 -27.93
N ASP A 131 0.66 17.86 -28.44
CA ASP A 131 0.96 18.19 -29.83
C ASP A 131 2.45 18.51 -30.06
N THR A 132 3.24 18.65 -28.99
CA THR A 132 4.70 18.85 -29.07
C THR A 132 5.39 17.64 -29.71
N VAL A 133 6.24 17.91 -30.67
CA VAL A 133 7.08 16.89 -31.35
C VAL A 133 8.55 17.05 -30.97
N PRO A 134 9.41 16.02 -31.17
CA PRO A 134 10.83 16.09 -30.80
C PRO A 134 11.59 17.30 -31.33
N SER A 135 11.24 17.80 -32.52
CA SER A 135 11.89 18.97 -33.15
C SER A 135 11.56 20.31 -32.47
N ASP A 136 10.52 20.35 -31.62
CA ASP A 136 10.15 21.55 -30.85
C ASP A 136 11.08 21.76 -29.65
N LEU A 137 11.93 20.79 -29.36
CA LEU A 137 12.87 20.79 -28.24
C LEU A 137 14.31 20.83 -28.73
N ALA A 138 15.11 21.76 -28.20
CA ALA A 138 16.56 21.79 -28.31
C ALA A 138 17.21 20.94 -27.21
N ARG A 139 18.30 20.29 -27.52
CA ARG A 139 19.06 19.40 -26.63
C ARG A 139 20.55 19.72 -26.70
N PRO A 140 21.28 19.93 -25.58
CA PRO A 140 20.79 20.05 -24.20
C PRO A 140 20.08 21.37 -23.94
N GLY A 141 19.48 21.50 -22.73
CA GLY A 141 18.80 22.73 -22.28
C GLY A 141 18.87 22.90 -20.76
N HIS A 142 17.96 23.71 -20.22
CA HIS A 142 17.95 24.14 -18.81
C HIS A 142 16.79 23.53 -18.01
N ILE A 143 15.96 22.69 -18.64
CA ILE A 143 14.91 21.90 -17.97
C ILE A 143 15.31 20.44 -17.99
N PHE A 144 15.04 19.74 -16.86
CA PHE A 144 15.41 18.37 -16.62
C PHE A 144 14.17 17.47 -16.62
N PRO A 145 13.77 16.87 -17.76
CA PRO A 145 12.65 15.94 -17.75
C PRO A 145 13.02 14.68 -16.98
N LEU A 146 12.05 14.14 -16.22
CA LEU A 146 12.18 12.91 -15.45
C LEU A 146 11.15 11.90 -15.92
N ARG A 147 11.60 10.66 -16.11
CA ARG A 147 10.72 9.54 -16.45
C ARG A 147 10.15 8.93 -15.17
N ALA A 148 8.87 9.18 -14.88
CA ALA A 148 8.18 8.57 -13.74
C ALA A 148 8.00 7.06 -13.91
N LYS A 149 7.96 6.33 -12.81
CA LYS A 149 7.64 4.89 -12.80
C LYS A 149 6.15 4.67 -13.04
N ASP A 150 5.84 3.71 -13.93
CA ASP A 150 4.46 3.26 -14.12
C ASP A 150 3.87 2.79 -12.79
N GLY A 151 2.65 3.25 -12.49
CA GLY A 151 2.01 3.04 -11.20
C GLY A 151 2.22 4.17 -10.17
N GLY A 152 3.07 5.16 -10.49
CA GLY A 152 3.23 6.39 -9.71
C GLY A 152 3.73 6.13 -8.29
N VAL A 153 3.25 6.92 -7.31
CA VAL A 153 3.66 6.82 -5.90
C VAL A 153 3.38 5.45 -5.27
N LEU A 154 2.48 4.66 -5.84
CA LEU A 154 2.21 3.28 -5.39
C LEU A 154 3.36 2.31 -5.73
N ARG A 155 4.25 2.69 -6.64
CA ARG A 155 5.43 1.91 -7.06
C ARG A 155 6.73 2.51 -6.55
N ARG A 156 6.86 3.84 -6.61
CA ARG A 156 8.03 4.57 -6.08
C ARG A 156 7.53 5.82 -5.35
N PRO A 157 7.66 5.87 -4.01
CA PRO A 157 7.13 6.96 -3.19
C PRO A 157 8.02 8.20 -3.25
N GLY A 158 8.23 8.77 -4.45
CA GLY A 158 9.07 9.95 -4.68
C GLY A 158 8.31 11.12 -5.28
N HIS A 159 8.92 12.32 -5.20
CA HIS A 159 8.36 13.57 -5.74
C HIS A 159 8.10 13.50 -7.25
N THR A 160 8.96 12.78 -8.00
CA THR A 160 8.78 12.49 -9.43
C THR A 160 7.42 11.88 -9.72
N GLU A 161 7.09 10.81 -9.02
CA GLU A 161 5.83 10.09 -9.17
C GLU A 161 4.66 10.90 -8.60
N ALA A 162 4.88 11.60 -7.49
CA ALA A 162 3.86 12.45 -6.86
C ALA A 162 3.36 13.55 -7.81
N ALA A 163 4.27 14.21 -8.53
CA ALA A 163 3.91 15.27 -9.47
C ALA A 163 3.03 14.76 -10.63
N VAL A 164 3.37 13.61 -11.21
CA VAL A 164 2.58 12.97 -12.27
C VAL A 164 1.21 12.54 -11.75
N ASP A 165 1.16 11.93 -10.56
CA ASP A 165 -0.09 11.50 -9.94
C ASP A 165 -1.02 12.65 -9.59
N LEU A 166 -0.48 13.72 -9.00
CA LEU A 166 -1.24 14.93 -8.68
C LEU A 166 -1.85 15.55 -9.96
N ALA A 167 -1.07 15.63 -11.03
CA ALA A 167 -1.57 16.15 -12.31
C ALA A 167 -2.70 15.27 -12.86
N ARG A 168 -2.49 13.95 -12.93
CA ARG A 168 -3.48 12.99 -13.42
C ARG A 168 -4.75 12.97 -12.58
N LEU A 169 -4.64 12.95 -11.26
CA LEU A 169 -5.78 12.94 -10.33
C LEU A 169 -6.57 14.27 -10.38
N SER A 170 -5.90 15.38 -10.73
CA SER A 170 -6.52 16.68 -10.93
C SER A 170 -7.17 16.83 -12.31
N GLY A 171 -7.13 15.80 -13.17
CA GLY A 171 -7.67 15.84 -14.53
C GLY A 171 -6.83 16.65 -15.52
N LEU A 172 -5.57 16.92 -15.19
CA LEU A 172 -4.60 17.65 -16.01
C LEU A 172 -3.69 16.68 -16.77
N ARG A 173 -2.86 17.20 -17.66
CA ARG A 173 -1.81 16.40 -18.33
C ARG A 173 -0.84 15.83 -17.29
N PRO A 174 -0.48 14.54 -17.38
CA PRO A 174 0.29 13.87 -16.35
C PRO A 174 1.77 14.28 -16.37
N ALA A 175 2.01 15.56 -16.17
CA ALA A 175 3.32 16.18 -16.06
C ALA A 175 3.28 17.30 -15.03
N GLY A 176 4.33 17.42 -14.20
CA GLY A 176 4.48 18.50 -13.22
C GLY A 176 5.87 19.12 -13.30
N ALA A 177 6.02 20.31 -12.76
CA ALA A 177 7.32 20.91 -12.47
C ALA A 177 7.61 20.74 -10.97
N ILE A 178 8.80 20.26 -10.63
CA ILE A 178 9.25 20.04 -9.25
C ILE A 178 10.63 20.65 -9.02
N CYS A 179 10.87 21.13 -7.81
CA CYS A 179 12.19 21.54 -7.36
C CYS A 179 12.23 21.57 -5.84
N GLU A 180 13.30 21.12 -5.26
CA GLU A 180 13.50 20.98 -3.81
C GLU A 180 13.60 22.37 -3.13
N ILE A 181 12.83 22.57 -2.05
CA ILE A 181 12.84 23.83 -1.27
C ILE A 181 14.08 23.87 -0.40
N VAL A 182 14.77 24.99 -0.44
CA VAL A 182 16.01 25.24 0.33
C VAL A 182 15.85 26.39 1.30
N ASN A 183 16.60 26.35 2.39
CA ASN A 183 16.78 27.48 3.32
C ASN A 183 17.69 28.56 2.69
N ASP A 184 17.66 29.77 3.25
CA ASP A 184 18.48 30.91 2.77
C ASP A 184 19.99 30.62 2.83
N ASP A 185 20.42 29.69 3.68
CA ASP A 185 21.83 29.28 3.80
C ASP A 185 22.19 28.15 2.77
N GLY A 186 21.24 27.72 1.95
CA GLY A 186 21.40 26.68 0.94
C GLY A 186 21.26 25.25 1.48
N THR A 187 20.94 25.06 2.74
CA THR A 187 20.58 23.73 3.27
C THR A 187 19.17 23.32 2.84
N MET A 188 18.91 22.02 2.80
CA MET A 188 17.57 21.51 2.47
C MET A 188 16.59 21.83 3.59
N ALA A 189 15.45 22.43 3.24
CA ALA A 189 14.37 22.66 4.18
C ALA A 189 13.76 21.32 4.63
N ARG A 190 13.49 21.18 5.93
CA ARG A 190 12.86 19.99 6.54
C ARG A 190 11.43 20.32 6.94
N LEU A 191 10.70 19.35 7.45
CA LEU A 191 9.27 19.49 7.73
C LEU A 191 8.89 20.74 8.54
N PRO A 192 9.60 21.16 9.61
CA PRO A 192 9.27 22.39 10.32
C PRO A 192 9.40 23.66 9.46
N GLU A 193 10.52 23.78 8.70
CA GLU A 193 10.78 24.90 7.80
C GLU A 193 9.81 24.89 6.61
N LEU A 194 9.49 23.71 6.05
CA LEU A 194 8.51 23.55 4.97
C LEU A 194 7.11 23.95 5.41
N ALA A 195 6.70 23.64 6.64
CA ALA A 195 5.41 24.07 7.19
C ALA A 195 5.35 25.60 7.40
N ALA A 196 6.46 26.21 7.83
CA ALA A 196 6.57 27.66 7.94
C ALA A 196 6.50 28.32 6.56
N PHE A 197 7.25 27.82 5.58
CA PHE A 197 7.25 28.28 4.19
C PHE A 197 5.86 28.20 3.55
N ALA A 198 5.19 27.03 3.69
CA ALA A 198 3.84 26.85 3.16
C ALA A 198 2.85 27.87 3.75
N ARG A 199 2.94 28.14 5.06
CA ARG A 199 2.09 29.12 5.74
C ARG A 199 2.39 30.54 5.29
N GLU A 200 3.66 30.95 5.18
CA GLU A 200 4.08 32.26 4.75
C GLU A 200 3.57 32.58 3.33
N HIS A 201 3.65 31.60 2.44
CA HIS A 201 3.26 31.78 1.04
C HIS A 201 1.82 31.37 0.71
N GLY A 202 1.02 30.95 1.71
CA GLY A 202 -0.37 30.55 1.51
C GLY A 202 -0.52 29.29 0.65
N LEU A 203 0.47 28.36 0.73
CA LEU A 203 0.51 27.10 0.00
C LEU A 203 -0.06 25.99 0.84
N LEU A 204 -0.63 24.96 0.19
CA LEU A 204 -1.02 23.73 0.87
C LEU A 204 0.20 22.82 0.99
N LEU A 205 0.32 22.19 2.16
CA LEU A 205 1.32 21.18 2.49
C LEU A 205 0.66 19.82 2.53
N ILE A 206 1.18 18.85 1.78
CA ILE A 206 0.75 17.44 1.79
C ILE A 206 1.94 16.51 1.90
N SER A 207 1.70 15.26 2.29
CA SER A 207 2.71 14.20 2.28
C SER A 207 2.48 13.21 1.14
N ILE A 208 3.56 12.61 0.63
CA ILE A 208 3.50 11.48 -0.31
C ILE A 208 2.80 10.29 0.35
N ALA A 209 2.95 10.09 1.65
CA ALA A 209 2.27 9.03 2.39
C ALA A 209 0.74 9.18 2.34
N ASP A 210 0.20 10.39 2.49
CA ASP A 210 -1.24 10.65 2.37
C ASP A 210 -1.73 10.46 0.92
N LEU A 211 -0.94 10.85 -0.07
CA LEU A 211 -1.25 10.62 -1.48
C LEU A 211 -1.32 9.11 -1.80
N ILE A 212 -0.39 8.32 -1.26
CA ILE A 212 -0.42 6.86 -1.37
C ILE A 212 -1.70 6.29 -0.72
N ALA A 213 -2.03 6.73 0.50
CA ALA A 213 -3.23 6.29 1.22
C ALA A 213 -4.51 6.65 0.44
N TYR A 214 -4.57 7.86 -0.13
CA TYR A 214 -5.66 8.32 -0.98
C TYR A 214 -5.83 7.42 -2.20
N ARG A 215 -4.77 7.18 -2.97
CA ARG A 215 -4.79 6.34 -4.18
C ARG A 215 -5.17 4.89 -3.88
N ARG A 216 -4.63 4.32 -2.79
CA ARG A 216 -5.01 2.97 -2.34
C ARG A 216 -6.49 2.85 -2.02
N ARG A 217 -7.10 3.90 -1.47
CA ARG A 217 -8.52 3.95 -1.12
C ARG A 217 -9.44 4.15 -2.33
N THR A 218 -9.03 4.98 -3.29
CA THR A 218 -9.89 5.45 -4.39
C THR A 218 -9.69 4.69 -5.70
N GLU A 219 -8.52 4.10 -5.93
CA GLU A 219 -8.21 3.40 -7.18
C GLU A 219 -8.38 1.89 -7.03
N LYS A 220 -9.03 1.26 -8.03
CA LYS A 220 -9.12 -0.20 -8.10
C LYS A 220 -7.81 -0.80 -8.58
N GLN A 221 -7.17 -1.59 -7.71
CA GLN A 221 -5.86 -2.19 -7.96
C GLN A 221 -5.95 -3.69 -8.30
N VAL A 222 -7.15 -4.27 -8.33
CA VAL A 222 -7.35 -5.70 -8.55
C VAL A 222 -8.22 -5.96 -9.77
N VAL A 223 -7.87 -6.99 -10.53
CA VAL A 223 -8.64 -7.46 -11.68
C VAL A 223 -8.94 -8.94 -11.53
N ARG A 224 -10.18 -9.37 -11.89
CA ARG A 224 -10.51 -10.79 -12.02
C ARG A 224 -9.81 -11.35 -13.23
N VAL A 225 -9.21 -12.54 -13.07
CA VAL A 225 -8.47 -13.21 -14.15
C VAL A 225 -9.17 -14.49 -14.61
N ALA A 226 -9.66 -15.28 -13.66
CA ALA A 226 -10.25 -16.58 -13.94
C ALA A 226 -11.26 -16.99 -12.87
N GLU A 227 -12.16 -17.90 -13.24
CA GLU A 227 -13.12 -18.50 -12.31
C GLU A 227 -13.22 -20.00 -12.58
N ALA A 228 -13.28 -20.80 -11.50
CA ALA A 228 -13.40 -22.24 -11.59
C ALA A 228 -14.14 -22.83 -10.38
N SER A 229 -14.65 -24.05 -10.52
CA SER A 229 -15.19 -24.82 -9.41
C SER A 229 -14.11 -25.71 -8.82
N ILE A 230 -13.89 -25.64 -7.51
CA ILE A 230 -12.89 -26.44 -6.79
C ILE A 230 -13.62 -27.35 -5.78
N PRO A 231 -13.69 -28.66 -6.02
CA PRO A 231 -14.15 -29.62 -5.02
C PRO A 231 -13.07 -29.76 -3.93
N THR A 232 -13.47 -29.61 -2.67
CA THR A 232 -12.61 -29.76 -1.50
C THR A 232 -13.20 -30.78 -0.53
N ARG A 233 -12.46 -31.20 0.48
CA ARG A 233 -12.98 -32.03 1.58
C ARG A 233 -14.10 -31.38 2.39
N TYR A 234 -14.32 -30.06 2.24
CA TYR A 234 -15.42 -29.30 2.87
C TYR A 234 -16.58 -29.02 1.91
N GLY A 235 -16.57 -29.64 0.73
CA GLY A 235 -17.52 -29.41 -0.35
C GLY A 235 -16.93 -28.54 -1.46
N THR A 236 -17.77 -28.21 -2.43
CA THR A 236 -17.35 -27.48 -3.62
C THR A 236 -17.42 -25.97 -3.37
N PHE A 237 -16.34 -25.27 -3.69
CA PHE A 237 -16.24 -23.82 -3.68
C PHE A 237 -16.11 -23.28 -5.10
N ARG A 238 -16.68 -22.12 -5.35
CA ARG A 238 -16.41 -21.31 -6.53
C ARG A 238 -15.12 -20.54 -6.25
N ALA A 239 -14.10 -20.75 -7.02
CA ALA A 239 -12.79 -20.09 -6.91
C ALA A 239 -12.69 -18.97 -7.93
N VAL A 240 -12.39 -17.77 -7.48
CA VAL A 240 -12.16 -16.59 -8.33
C VAL A 240 -10.72 -16.13 -8.14
N GLY A 241 -9.95 -16.16 -9.23
CA GLY A 241 -8.57 -15.67 -9.27
C GLY A 241 -8.53 -14.16 -9.54
N PHE A 242 -7.73 -13.45 -8.77
CA PHE A 242 -7.48 -12.03 -8.90
C PHE A 242 -6.00 -11.77 -9.10
N ARG A 243 -5.66 -10.72 -9.85
CA ARG A 243 -4.31 -10.21 -9.97
C ARG A 243 -4.28 -8.75 -9.50
N ASN A 244 -3.33 -8.41 -8.64
CA ASN A 244 -3.02 -7.03 -8.34
C ASN A 244 -2.23 -6.44 -9.52
N ILE A 245 -2.69 -5.31 -10.07
CA ILE A 245 -2.07 -4.69 -11.25
C ILE A 245 -0.75 -4.00 -10.95
N LEU A 246 -0.46 -3.68 -9.68
CA LEU A 246 0.75 -2.98 -9.28
C LEU A 246 1.96 -3.92 -9.17
N ASP A 247 1.79 -5.07 -8.53
CA ASP A 247 2.88 -6.00 -8.23
C ASP A 247 2.78 -7.33 -9.01
N GLY A 248 1.65 -7.56 -9.69
CA GLY A 248 1.37 -8.78 -10.44
C GLY A 248 1.05 -9.98 -9.54
N ILE A 249 0.95 -9.80 -8.22
CA ILE A 249 0.64 -10.91 -7.30
C ILE A 249 -0.78 -11.39 -7.53
N GLU A 250 -0.93 -12.70 -7.57
CA GLU A 250 -2.21 -13.37 -7.77
C GLU A 250 -2.79 -13.84 -6.43
N HIS A 251 -4.08 -13.60 -6.24
CA HIS A 251 -4.85 -14.00 -5.05
C HIS A 251 -6.02 -14.87 -5.46
N ILE A 252 -6.56 -15.67 -4.53
CA ILE A 252 -7.70 -16.51 -4.80
C ILE A 252 -8.78 -16.35 -3.73
N ALA A 253 -10.02 -16.13 -4.16
CA ALA A 253 -11.20 -16.14 -3.30
C ALA A 253 -11.96 -17.45 -3.50
N LEU A 254 -12.17 -18.20 -2.41
CA LEU A 254 -13.01 -19.40 -2.37
C LEU A 254 -14.37 -19.03 -1.81
N ILE A 255 -15.40 -19.14 -2.63
CA ILE A 255 -16.76 -18.66 -2.34
C ILE A 255 -17.68 -19.85 -2.17
N ARG A 256 -18.47 -19.86 -1.10
CA ARG A 256 -19.54 -20.81 -0.85
C ARG A 256 -20.89 -20.14 -0.99
N GLY A 257 -21.79 -20.73 -1.77
CA GLY A 257 -23.14 -20.19 -2.00
C GLY A 257 -23.15 -18.85 -2.74
N GLU A 258 -24.36 -18.27 -2.81
CA GLU A 258 -24.56 -16.94 -3.40
C GLU A 258 -24.39 -15.86 -2.31
N LEU A 259 -23.64 -14.80 -2.61
CA LEU A 259 -23.35 -13.72 -1.65
C LEU A 259 -24.53 -12.77 -1.46
N GLY A 260 -25.55 -12.82 -2.35
CA GLY A 260 -26.76 -12.03 -2.26
C GLY A 260 -26.50 -10.52 -2.37
N ASP A 261 -27.02 -9.76 -1.42
CA ASP A 261 -26.84 -8.30 -1.32
C ASP A 261 -25.44 -7.87 -0.79
N GLY A 262 -24.61 -8.84 -0.44
CA GLY A 262 -23.27 -8.62 0.09
C GLY A 262 -23.22 -8.23 1.58
N GLU A 263 -24.36 -8.23 2.27
CA GLU A 263 -24.41 -7.93 3.71
C GLU A 263 -24.29 -9.19 4.55
N ASP A 264 -23.73 -9.04 5.75
CA ASP A 264 -23.57 -10.13 6.75
C ASP A 264 -22.85 -11.37 6.20
N VAL A 265 -21.86 -11.19 5.34
CA VAL A 265 -21.11 -12.27 4.72
C VAL A 265 -20.06 -12.81 5.67
N LEU A 266 -20.05 -14.13 5.93
CA LEU A 266 -18.97 -14.75 6.69
C LEU A 266 -17.68 -14.75 5.86
N ALA A 267 -16.65 -14.03 6.32
CA ALA A 267 -15.44 -13.86 5.53
C ALA A 267 -14.16 -14.13 6.34
N ARG A 268 -13.19 -14.78 5.69
CA ARG A 268 -11.82 -14.92 6.17
C ARG A 268 -10.86 -14.32 5.15
N VAL A 269 -10.06 -13.33 5.58
CA VAL A 269 -8.87 -12.90 4.84
C VAL A 269 -7.68 -13.64 5.41
N HIS A 270 -7.24 -14.68 4.70
CA HIS A 270 -6.14 -15.56 5.10
C HIS A 270 -4.84 -15.11 4.47
N SER A 271 -3.83 -14.83 5.28
CA SER A 271 -2.48 -14.51 4.81
C SER A 271 -1.70 -15.79 4.56
N GLU A 272 -1.13 -15.93 3.36
CA GLU A 272 -0.30 -17.07 2.94
C GLU A 272 0.75 -17.46 3.98
N CYS A 273 0.87 -18.73 4.21
CA CYS A 273 1.90 -19.34 5.03
C CYS A 273 2.25 -20.74 4.49
N LEU A 274 3.15 -20.81 3.52
CA LEU A 274 3.49 -22.06 2.83
C LEU A 274 3.81 -23.19 3.81
N THR A 275 4.62 -22.91 4.84
CA THR A 275 5.02 -23.93 5.81
C THR A 275 3.85 -24.43 6.65
N GLY A 276 2.90 -23.56 7.05
CA GLY A 276 1.73 -23.98 7.83
C GLY A 276 0.62 -24.55 6.96
N ASP A 277 0.31 -23.89 5.85
CA ASP A 277 -0.87 -24.22 5.02
C ASP A 277 -0.66 -25.48 4.17
N VAL A 278 0.57 -25.70 3.66
CA VAL A 278 0.89 -26.81 2.76
C VAL A 278 1.66 -27.92 3.45
N PHE A 279 2.71 -27.56 4.21
CA PHE A 279 3.56 -28.58 4.85
C PHE A 279 3.11 -28.98 6.26
N GLY A 280 2.04 -28.36 6.78
CA GLY A 280 1.50 -28.69 8.11
C GLY A 280 2.49 -28.40 9.24
N SER A 281 3.33 -27.36 9.09
CA SER A 281 4.29 -26.98 10.13
C SER A 281 3.57 -26.62 11.43
N ARG A 282 4.03 -27.20 12.53
CA ARG A 282 3.52 -26.98 13.88
C ARG A 282 4.14 -25.75 14.56
N ARG A 283 5.03 -24.99 13.90
CA ARG A 283 5.59 -23.73 14.42
C ARG A 283 4.59 -22.58 14.48
N CYS A 284 3.47 -22.69 13.76
CA CYS A 284 2.39 -21.71 13.72
C CYS A 284 1.03 -22.39 13.72
N ASP A 285 -0.03 -21.60 13.77
CA ASP A 285 -1.43 -22.04 13.72
C ASP A 285 -2.10 -21.78 12.34
N CYS A 286 -1.34 -21.40 11.29
CA CYS A 286 -1.89 -20.95 10.03
C CYS A 286 -2.71 -22.02 9.31
N GLY A 287 -2.16 -23.22 9.14
CA GLY A 287 -2.88 -24.33 8.50
C GLY A 287 -4.19 -24.68 9.20
N ASN A 288 -4.18 -24.75 10.56
CA ASN A 288 -5.39 -25.00 11.35
C ASN A 288 -6.42 -23.87 11.19
N GLN A 289 -5.98 -22.62 11.07
CA GLN A 289 -6.86 -21.47 10.82
C GLN A 289 -7.48 -21.52 9.43
N LEU A 290 -6.71 -21.89 8.39
CA LEU A 290 -7.25 -22.04 7.03
C LEU A 290 -8.31 -23.16 6.99
N ASP A 291 -7.99 -24.30 7.61
CA ASP A 291 -8.87 -25.45 7.72
C ASP A 291 -10.18 -25.11 8.44
N ALA A 292 -10.08 -24.45 9.59
CA ALA A 292 -11.23 -23.99 10.36
C ALA A 292 -12.09 -23.00 9.56
N ALA A 293 -11.48 -22.04 8.86
CA ALA A 293 -12.20 -21.07 8.04
C ALA A 293 -12.99 -21.74 6.91
N LEU A 294 -12.37 -22.65 6.17
CA LEU A 294 -13.03 -23.40 5.09
C LEU A 294 -14.22 -24.23 5.64
N ARG A 295 -14.02 -24.87 6.80
CA ARG A 295 -15.08 -25.64 7.47
C ARG A 295 -16.24 -24.76 7.91
N MET A 296 -15.94 -23.61 8.55
CA MET A 296 -16.97 -22.69 9.05
C MET A 296 -17.78 -22.09 7.91
N VAL A 297 -17.11 -21.64 6.83
CA VAL A 297 -17.79 -21.10 5.65
C VAL A 297 -18.62 -22.17 4.92
N ALA A 298 -18.12 -23.40 4.86
CA ALA A 298 -18.88 -24.52 4.27
C ALA A 298 -20.13 -24.88 5.09
N ALA A 299 -20.03 -24.87 6.44
CA ALA A 299 -21.13 -25.14 7.35
C ALA A 299 -22.19 -24.03 7.33
N GLU A 300 -21.77 -22.76 7.22
CA GLU A 300 -22.66 -21.61 7.04
C GLU A 300 -23.42 -21.70 5.69
N GLY A 301 -22.84 -22.31 4.68
CA GLY A 301 -23.39 -22.41 3.33
C GLY A 301 -23.28 -21.15 2.49
N ARG A 302 -22.80 -20.02 3.05
CA ARG A 302 -22.61 -18.71 2.41
C ARG A 302 -21.39 -18.02 2.98
N GLY A 303 -20.42 -17.65 2.16
CA GLY A 303 -19.24 -16.91 2.63
C GLY A 303 -18.04 -16.96 1.71
N VAL A 304 -16.95 -16.35 2.15
CA VAL A 304 -15.71 -16.19 1.39
C VAL A 304 -14.50 -16.53 2.24
N VAL A 305 -13.61 -17.38 1.73
CA VAL A 305 -12.24 -17.52 2.22
C VAL A 305 -11.32 -16.93 1.17
N LEU A 306 -10.77 -15.74 1.44
CA LEU A 306 -9.81 -15.07 0.58
C LEU A 306 -8.39 -15.43 0.99
N TYR A 307 -7.65 -16.09 0.11
CA TYR A 307 -6.26 -16.46 0.30
C TYR A 307 -5.34 -15.41 -0.34
N MET A 308 -4.65 -14.65 0.52
CA MET A 308 -3.75 -13.57 0.12
C MET A 308 -2.33 -14.11 -0.05
N ARG A 309 -1.84 -14.18 -1.29
CA ARG A 309 -0.45 -14.50 -1.60
C ARG A 309 0.45 -13.27 -1.39
N GLY A 310 1.76 -13.49 -1.30
CA GLY A 310 2.71 -12.41 -0.99
C GLY A 310 2.76 -12.01 0.49
N HIS A 311 1.94 -12.61 1.35
CA HIS A 311 1.89 -12.34 2.79
C HIS A 311 2.77 -13.27 3.64
N GLU A 312 3.60 -14.11 2.99
CA GLU A 312 4.50 -15.05 3.66
C GLU A 312 5.40 -14.33 4.68
N GLY A 313 5.49 -14.90 5.87
CA GLY A 313 6.31 -14.31 6.95
C GLY A 313 5.85 -12.91 7.37
N ARG A 314 4.56 -12.53 7.19
CA ARG A 314 4.02 -11.17 7.36
C ARG A 314 4.52 -10.20 6.29
N GLY A 315 4.68 -10.67 5.07
CA GLY A 315 5.10 -9.86 3.93
C GLY A 315 6.62 -9.79 3.70
N ILE A 316 7.43 -10.44 4.55
CA ILE A 316 8.90 -10.46 4.38
C ILE A 316 9.39 -11.52 3.39
N GLY A 317 8.49 -12.43 2.97
CA GLY A 317 8.80 -13.51 2.04
C GLY A 317 9.40 -14.76 2.70
N LEU A 318 9.41 -15.86 1.93
CA LEU A 318 9.78 -17.19 2.45
C LEU A 318 11.23 -17.27 2.94
N MET A 319 12.17 -16.68 2.21
CA MET A 319 13.59 -16.80 2.58
C MET A 319 13.91 -16.05 3.87
N HIS A 320 13.37 -14.85 4.06
CA HIS A 320 13.54 -14.10 5.31
C HIS A 320 12.81 -14.79 6.47
N LYS A 321 11.65 -15.41 6.23
CA LYS A 321 10.97 -16.22 7.24
C LYS A 321 11.82 -17.39 7.71
N LEU A 322 12.53 -18.09 6.82
CA LEU A 322 13.43 -19.18 7.20
C LEU A 322 14.62 -18.66 8.02
N ARG A 323 15.17 -17.48 7.67
CA ARG A 323 16.19 -16.81 8.49
C ARG A 323 15.66 -16.41 9.86
N ALA A 324 14.43 -15.88 9.92
CA ALA A 324 13.78 -15.59 11.20
C ALA A 324 13.59 -16.86 12.05
N TYR A 325 13.30 -18.01 11.45
CA TYR A 325 13.25 -19.30 12.16
C TYR A 325 14.59 -19.68 12.77
N GLN A 326 15.72 -19.46 12.06
CA GLN A 326 17.06 -19.69 12.62
C GLN A 326 17.31 -18.81 13.86
N LEU A 327 16.92 -17.53 13.82
CA LEU A 327 17.03 -16.64 14.98
C LEU A 327 16.11 -17.06 16.13
N GLN A 328 14.91 -17.56 15.83
CA GLN A 328 14.00 -18.09 16.84
C GLN A 328 14.56 -19.36 17.51
N ASP A 329 15.22 -20.24 16.75
CA ASP A 329 15.92 -21.41 17.30
C ASP A 329 17.10 -20.99 18.20
N ALA A 330 17.69 -19.80 17.95
CA ALA A 330 18.72 -19.19 18.80
C ALA A 330 18.15 -18.41 19.99
N GLY A 331 16.81 -18.36 20.18
CA GLY A 331 16.17 -17.77 21.36
C GLY A 331 15.42 -16.44 21.14
N HIS A 332 15.45 -15.83 19.94
CA HIS A 332 14.65 -14.65 19.65
C HIS A 332 13.15 -14.99 19.61
N ASP A 333 12.28 -14.01 19.87
CA ASP A 333 10.85 -14.16 19.55
C ASP A 333 10.55 -13.77 18.08
N THR A 334 9.30 -13.92 17.66
CA THR A 334 8.92 -13.69 16.25
C THR A 334 9.07 -12.22 15.83
N VAL A 335 8.86 -11.25 16.74
CA VAL A 335 8.98 -9.81 16.46
C VAL A 335 10.45 -9.42 16.43
N ASP A 336 11.20 -9.82 17.46
CA ASP A 336 12.62 -9.50 17.58
C ASP A 336 13.45 -10.13 16.47
N ALA A 337 13.08 -11.33 15.99
CA ALA A 337 13.74 -11.96 14.84
C ALA A 337 13.59 -11.15 13.55
N ASN A 338 12.41 -10.55 13.30
CA ASN A 338 12.23 -9.68 12.14
C ASN A 338 13.03 -8.38 12.29
N LEU A 339 12.98 -7.73 13.46
CA LEU A 339 13.71 -6.49 13.71
C LEU A 339 15.23 -6.71 13.63
N ALA A 340 15.74 -7.83 14.12
CA ALA A 340 17.16 -8.19 13.99
C ALA A 340 17.62 -8.39 12.53
N LEU A 341 16.68 -8.68 11.62
CA LEU A 341 16.94 -8.74 10.18
C LEU A 341 16.78 -7.40 9.48
N GLY A 342 16.49 -6.30 10.20
CA GLY A 342 16.20 -4.99 9.63
C GLY A 342 14.86 -4.92 8.91
N LEU A 343 13.91 -5.80 9.25
CA LEU A 343 12.62 -5.92 8.60
C LEU A 343 11.49 -5.43 9.52
N PRO A 344 10.39 -4.88 8.96
CA PRO A 344 9.25 -4.46 9.77
C PRO A 344 8.60 -5.64 10.49
N ALA A 345 7.95 -5.37 11.61
CA ALA A 345 7.20 -6.37 12.36
C ALA A 345 6.00 -6.96 11.57
N ASP A 346 5.39 -6.14 10.72
CA ASP A 346 4.31 -6.53 9.81
C ASP A 346 4.31 -5.60 8.56
N ALA A 347 4.55 -6.17 7.38
CA ALA A 347 4.57 -5.47 6.10
C ALA A 347 3.35 -5.82 5.21
N ARG A 348 2.31 -6.49 5.75
CA ARG A 348 1.15 -6.92 4.98
C ARG A 348 0.23 -5.75 4.65
N ASP A 349 -0.18 -5.68 3.39
CA ASP A 349 -1.25 -4.80 2.92
C ASP A 349 -2.58 -5.56 2.85
N TYR A 350 -3.55 -5.13 3.64
CA TYR A 350 -4.91 -5.70 3.64
C TYR A 350 -5.85 -4.98 2.67
N GLY A 351 -5.45 -3.85 2.10
CA GLY A 351 -6.26 -3.06 1.16
C GLY A 351 -6.59 -3.83 -0.11
N THR A 352 -5.63 -4.57 -0.66
CA THR A 352 -5.88 -5.50 -1.79
C THR A 352 -6.96 -6.52 -1.45
N GLY A 353 -6.95 -7.08 -0.24
CA GLY A 353 -7.97 -8.02 0.23
C GLY A 353 -9.35 -7.38 0.35
N ALA A 354 -9.42 -6.15 0.84
CA ALA A 354 -10.66 -5.38 0.92
C ALA A 354 -11.24 -5.12 -0.48
N GLN A 355 -10.41 -4.68 -1.42
CA GLN A 355 -10.83 -4.43 -2.81
C GLN A 355 -11.34 -5.70 -3.50
N ILE A 356 -10.73 -6.86 -3.25
CA ILE A 356 -11.22 -8.14 -3.76
C ILE A 356 -12.61 -8.46 -3.20
N LEU A 357 -12.85 -8.28 -1.90
CA LEU A 357 -14.15 -8.52 -1.28
C LEU A 357 -15.21 -7.56 -1.83
N VAL A 358 -14.90 -6.27 -1.98
CA VAL A 358 -15.79 -5.28 -2.60
C VAL A 358 -16.08 -5.64 -4.06
N ASP A 359 -15.10 -6.07 -4.83
CA ASP A 359 -15.28 -6.51 -6.22
C ASP A 359 -16.18 -7.75 -6.34
N LEU A 360 -16.18 -8.62 -5.32
CA LEU A 360 -17.12 -9.75 -5.22
C LEU A 360 -18.56 -9.34 -4.83
N GLY A 361 -18.80 -8.04 -4.57
CA GLY A 361 -20.09 -7.49 -4.16
C GLY A 361 -20.32 -7.53 -2.65
N VAL A 362 -19.30 -7.83 -1.84
CA VAL A 362 -19.40 -7.85 -0.38
C VAL A 362 -19.39 -6.41 0.14
N ARG A 363 -20.28 -6.09 1.08
CA ARG A 363 -20.45 -4.77 1.71
C ARG A 363 -20.28 -4.84 3.22
N GLY A 364 -20.88 -5.85 3.85
CA GLY A 364 -20.80 -6.10 5.28
C GLY A 364 -20.29 -7.50 5.57
N ILE A 365 -19.30 -7.62 6.48
CA ILE A 365 -18.68 -8.91 6.80
C ILE A 365 -18.75 -9.23 8.28
N ARG A 366 -19.00 -10.51 8.60
CA ARG A 366 -18.61 -11.13 9.87
C ARG A 366 -17.21 -11.72 9.65
N LEU A 367 -16.21 -11.04 10.21
CA LEU A 367 -14.81 -11.37 9.95
C LEU A 367 -14.30 -12.48 10.86
N LEU A 368 -13.89 -13.60 10.30
CA LEU A 368 -13.19 -14.69 10.99
C LEU A 368 -11.76 -14.25 11.33
N SER A 369 -11.52 -13.75 12.54
CA SER A 369 -10.19 -13.28 12.94
C SER A 369 -10.01 -13.25 14.46
N ASN A 370 -8.81 -13.64 14.91
CA ASN A 370 -8.34 -13.43 16.27
C ASN A 370 -7.48 -12.17 16.41
N ASN A 371 -7.28 -11.43 15.31
CA ASN A 371 -6.50 -10.18 15.29
C ASN A 371 -7.42 -8.96 15.13
N PRO A 372 -7.60 -8.12 16.18
CA PRO A 372 -8.42 -6.92 16.11
C PRO A 372 -7.92 -5.87 15.10
N THR A 373 -6.60 -5.77 14.89
CA THR A 373 -6.01 -4.76 14.01
C THR A 373 -6.36 -4.96 12.54
N LYS A 374 -6.77 -6.17 12.13
CA LYS A 374 -7.27 -6.43 10.76
C LYS A 374 -8.51 -5.62 10.39
N ARG A 375 -9.26 -5.16 11.39
CA ARG A 375 -10.44 -4.33 11.19
C ARG A 375 -10.10 -3.03 10.46
N ALA A 376 -9.16 -2.26 11.00
CA ALA A 376 -8.77 -0.96 10.42
C ALA A 376 -8.26 -1.08 8.96
N GLY A 377 -7.53 -2.16 8.65
CA GLY A 377 -7.01 -2.41 7.30
C GLY A 377 -8.08 -2.76 6.25
N LEU A 378 -9.31 -3.09 6.65
CA LEU A 378 -10.39 -3.46 5.74
C LEU A 378 -11.47 -2.37 5.63
N GLU A 379 -11.81 -1.67 6.72
CA GLU A 379 -12.89 -0.66 6.74
C GLU A 379 -12.60 0.56 5.85
N GLY A 380 -11.33 0.92 5.65
CA GLY A 380 -10.93 2.05 4.80
C GLY A 380 -11.27 1.94 3.31
N TYR A 381 -11.77 0.77 2.85
CA TYR A 381 -12.04 0.46 1.44
C TYR A 381 -13.53 0.23 1.14
N GLY A 382 -14.43 0.72 1.98
CA GLY A 382 -15.88 0.60 1.76
C GLY A 382 -16.49 -0.70 2.29
N LEU A 383 -15.73 -1.53 3.00
CA LEU A 383 -16.22 -2.68 3.73
C LEU A 383 -16.63 -2.28 5.14
N ARG A 384 -17.79 -2.76 5.57
CA ARG A 384 -18.25 -2.62 6.96
C ARG A 384 -18.03 -3.92 7.72
N ILE A 385 -17.31 -3.88 8.85
CA ILE A 385 -17.18 -5.05 9.73
C ILE A 385 -18.33 -5.05 10.73
N VAL A 386 -19.28 -5.97 10.51
CA VAL A 386 -20.48 -6.14 11.32
C VAL A 386 -20.12 -6.83 12.63
N ASP A 387 -19.28 -7.88 12.56
CA ASP A 387 -18.86 -8.66 13.73
C ASP A 387 -17.47 -9.26 13.53
N LEU A 388 -16.77 -9.53 14.65
CA LEU A 388 -15.53 -10.27 14.70
C LEU A 388 -15.78 -11.63 15.34
N ILE A 389 -15.67 -12.69 14.54
CA ILE A 389 -15.86 -14.06 15.00
C ILE A 389 -14.50 -14.68 15.31
N ALA A 390 -14.30 -15.05 16.57
CA ALA A 390 -13.09 -15.72 17.02
C ALA A 390 -12.97 -17.10 16.38
N MET A 391 -11.76 -17.42 15.94
CA MET A 391 -11.43 -18.74 15.37
C MET A 391 -10.90 -19.65 16.46
N PRO A 392 -11.14 -20.98 16.34
CA PRO A 392 -10.53 -21.97 17.24
C PRO A 392 -9.01 -21.83 17.26
N VAL A 393 -8.44 -22.01 18.43
CA VAL A 393 -6.98 -21.97 18.64
C VAL A 393 -6.52 -23.33 19.12
N ASP A 394 -5.79 -24.05 18.26
CA ASP A 394 -5.13 -25.29 18.63
C ASP A 394 -3.69 -24.99 19.02
N HIS A 395 -3.37 -25.12 20.30
CA HIS A 395 -2.02 -24.96 20.78
C HIS A 395 -1.30 -26.32 20.93
N THR A 396 -0.03 -26.31 20.56
CA THR A 396 0.88 -27.44 20.72
C THR A 396 2.15 -26.96 21.42
N PRO A 397 2.98 -27.84 21.96
CA PRO A 397 4.24 -27.41 22.56
C PRO A 397 5.11 -26.57 21.62
N GLU A 398 5.07 -26.86 20.32
CA GLU A 398 5.90 -26.21 19.31
C GLU A 398 5.39 -24.81 18.93
N ASN A 399 4.08 -24.54 18.98
CA ASN A 399 3.52 -23.22 18.63
C ASN A 399 3.13 -22.36 19.84
N LEU A 400 3.21 -22.90 21.06
CA LEU A 400 2.76 -22.18 22.26
C LEU A 400 3.48 -20.83 22.42
N ARG A 401 4.80 -20.80 22.25
CA ARG A 401 5.59 -19.56 22.31
C ARG A 401 5.16 -18.55 21.25
N TYR A 402 4.91 -19.00 20.03
CA TYR A 402 4.40 -18.16 18.94
C TYR A 402 3.02 -17.55 19.25
N LEU A 403 2.10 -18.37 19.78
CA LEU A 403 0.77 -17.92 20.18
C LEU A 403 0.81 -16.94 21.36
N THR A 404 1.69 -17.19 22.33
CA THR A 404 1.93 -16.27 23.46
C THR A 404 2.44 -14.92 22.96
N THR A 405 3.42 -14.89 22.06
CA THR A 405 3.90 -13.63 21.44
C THR A 405 2.77 -12.90 20.69
N LYS A 406 1.91 -13.61 19.96
CA LYS A 406 0.74 -13.02 19.31
C LYS A 406 -0.21 -12.35 20.30
N ARG A 407 -0.50 -13.01 21.42
CA ARG A 407 -1.36 -12.47 22.47
C ARG A 407 -0.72 -11.25 23.14
N ASP A 408 0.50 -11.41 23.66
CA ASP A 408 1.11 -10.47 24.59
C ASP A 408 1.73 -9.24 23.91
N ARG A 409 2.29 -9.41 22.70
CA ARG A 409 2.96 -8.33 21.97
C ARG A 409 2.16 -7.77 20.79
N MET A 410 1.11 -8.49 20.33
CA MET A 410 0.36 -8.11 19.13
C MET A 410 -1.15 -8.01 19.36
N GLY A 411 -1.62 -8.09 20.60
CA GLY A 411 -3.01 -7.87 20.98
C GLY A 411 -4.01 -8.87 20.39
N HIS A 412 -3.58 -10.09 20.03
CA HIS A 412 -4.48 -11.13 19.53
C HIS A 412 -5.34 -11.68 20.65
N VAL A 413 -6.64 -11.89 20.36
CA VAL A 413 -7.57 -12.58 21.24
C VAL A 413 -7.55 -14.07 20.90
N LEU A 414 -6.97 -14.88 21.78
CA LEU A 414 -6.76 -16.31 21.57
C LEU A 414 -7.55 -17.10 22.63
N PRO A 415 -8.84 -17.41 22.38
CA PRO A 415 -9.65 -18.17 23.32
C PRO A 415 -9.08 -19.58 23.51
N GLY A 416 -8.94 -20.02 24.78
CA GLY A 416 -8.40 -21.33 25.12
C GLY A 416 -6.86 -21.40 25.30
N LEU A 417 -6.12 -20.31 25.05
CA LEU A 417 -4.70 -20.27 25.38
C LEU A 417 -4.52 -20.04 26.89
N PRO A 418 -3.63 -20.79 27.59
CA PRO A 418 -3.35 -20.57 29.00
C PRO A 418 -2.94 -19.11 29.26
N ARG A 419 -3.57 -18.46 30.27
CA ARG A 419 -3.20 -17.10 30.70
C ARG A 419 -1.90 -17.17 31.52
N ALA A 420 -1.10 -16.11 31.43
CA ALA A 420 0.01 -15.94 32.37
C ALA A 420 -0.58 -15.70 33.78
N VAL A 421 0.05 -16.32 34.79
CA VAL A 421 -0.39 -16.22 36.17
C VAL A 421 -0.31 -14.74 36.61
N GLY A 422 -1.47 -14.04 36.75
CA GLY A 422 -1.53 -12.65 37.27
C GLY A 422 -2.42 -11.65 36.55
N GLU A 423 -3.18 -12.02 35.52
CA GLU A 423 -4.03 -11.08 34.76
C GLU A 423 -5.50 -11.08 35.24
N ASP A 424 -6.04 -9.89 35.54
CA ASP A 424 -7.38 -9.61 36.03
C ASP A 424 -8.45 -9.59 34.92
N GLU A 425 -9.69 -9.96 35.21
CA GLU A 425 -10.78 -10.22 34.25
C GLU A 425 -11.45 -8.99 33.62
N SER A 426 -10.95 -7.77 33.82
CA SER A 426 -11.72 -6.53 33.55
C SER A 426 -11.62 -5.92 32.16
N ALA A 427 -10.89 -6.49 31.19
CA ALA A 427 -10.70 -5.92 29.83
C ALA A 427 -11.32 -6.77 28.71
N GLY A 428 -12.54 -7.26 28.88
CA GLY A 428 -13.23 -8.07 27.87
C GLY A 428 -14.27 -7.27 27.08
N GLY A 429 -13.91 -6.71 25.91
CA GLY A 429 -14.91 -6.33 24.91
C GLY A 429 -15.76 -7.55 24.50
N ARG A 430 -17.05 -7.35 24.24
CA ARG A 430 -17.98 -8.43 23.86
C ARG A 430 -17.54 -9.07 22.55
N TRP A 431 -17.04 -10.28 22.64
CA TRP A 431 -16.83 -11.17 21.51
C TRP A 431 -17.96 -12.19 21.50
N SER A 432 -18.72 -12.30 20.39
CA SER A 432 -19.68 -13.38 20.23
C SER A 432 -18.91 -14.69 20.03
N ALA A 433 -19.10 -15.63 20.95
CA ALA A 433 -18.63 -17.00 20.75
C ALA A 433 -19.48 -17.63 19.65
N GLY A 434 -18.87 -18.05 18.55
CA GLY A 434 -19.54 -18.83 17.52
C GLY A 434 -20.18 -20.10 18.11
N PRO A 435 -21.21 -20.66 17.48
CA PRO A 435 -21.99 -21.76 18.03
C PRO A 435 -21.10 -22.96 18.39
N SER A 436 -20.99 -23.25 19.67
CA SER A 436 -20.26 -24.40 20.23
C SER A 436 -21.11 -25.68 20.12
N ARG A 437 -21.45 -26.11 18.90
CA ARG A 437 -21.96 -27.45 18.64
C ARG A 437 -21.45 -27.92 17.29
N VAL A 438 -20.30 -28.57 17.30
CA VAL A 438 -19.92 -29.51 16.25
C VAL A 438 -20.65 -30.82 16.58
N PRO A 439 -21.57 -31.34 15.76
CA PRO A 439 -22.11 -32.67 15.97
C PRO A 439 -20.96 -33.68 15.91
N ALA A 440 -20.85 -34.57 16.89
CA ALA A 440 -19.93 -35.67 16.87
C ALA A 440 -20.19 -36.48 15.59
N ALA A 441 -19.14 -36.77 14.82
CA ALA A 441 -19.21 -37.65 13.67
C ALA A 441 -19.78 -39.01 14.10
N ALA A 442 -20.93 -39.37 13.52
CA ALA A 442 -21.49 -40.70 13.66
C ALA A 442 -20.52 -41.71 13.11
N GLY A 443 -20.09 -42.63 13.96
CA GLY A 443 -19.17 -43.71 13.61
C GLY A 443 -19.83 -44.58 12.52
N CYS A 444 -19.12 -44.77 11.43
CA CYS A 444 -19.41 -45.85 10.49
C CYS A 444 -19.10 -47.18 11.18
N ALA A 445 -20.19 -47.86 11.59
CA ALA A 445 -20.11 -49.25 12.01
C ALA A 445 -19.79 -50.15 10.80
N GLY A 446 -18.76 -50.98 10.95
CA GLY A 446 -18.37 -51.94 9.94
C GLY A 446 -19.43 -53.01 9.71
N GLY A 447 -19.78 -53.22 8.45
CA GLY A 447 -20.46 -54.40 7.98
C GLY A 447 -19.45 -55.28 7.27
N GLY A 448 -19.06 -56.39 7.92
CA GLY A 448 -18.33 -57.46 7.26
C GLY A 448 -19.27 -58.19 6.29
N GLY A 449 -18.79 -58.47 5.11
CA GLY A 449 -19.42 -59.28 4.10
C GLY A 449 -18.38 -60.12 3.36
N ASP A 450 -18.54 -61.40 3.46
CA ASP A 450 -17.71 -62.52 3.00
C ASP A 450 -17.20 -62.41 1.56
N LEU A 451 -15.97 -62.84 1.39
CA LEU A 451 -15.35 -63.25 0.13
C LEU A 451 -15.88 -64.60 -0.29
N ALA A 452 -16.38 -64.75 -1.49
CA ALA A 452 -16.53 -66.01 -2.20
C ALA A 452 -15.81 -65.94 -3.55
N ASP A 453 -14.97 -66.91 -3.77
CA ASP A 453 -14.14 -67.23 -4.93
C ASP A 453 -14.92 -67.30 -6.26
N GLY A 454 -14.27 -67.00 -7.35
CA GLY A 454 -14.76 -67.25 -8.69
C GLY A 454 -13.71 -66.98 -9.76
N GLU A 455 -13.05 -68.06 -10.18
CA GLU A 455 -12.00 -68.13 -11.21
C GLU A 455 -12.46 -67.75 -12.64
N THR A 456 -11.45 -67.44 -13.45
CA THR A 456 -11.27 -67.66 -14.90
C THR A 456 -12.00 -66.78 -15.93
N ARG A 457 -11.37 -65.95 -16.61
CA ARG A 457 -10.65 -66.04 -17.93
C ARG A 457 -9.99 -64.73 -18.31
#